data_240a698470bc8b4ecba3df1b8272cbe5
#
_entry.id   240a698470bc8b4ecba3df1b8272cbe5
#
_cell.length_a   1.000
_cell.length_b   1.000
_cell.length_c   1.000
_cell.angle_alpha   90.00
_cell.angle_beta   90.00
_cell.angle_gamma   90.00
#
_symmetry.space_group_name_H-M   'P 1'
#
loop_
_entity.id
_entity.type
_entity.pdbx_description
1 polymer ?
#
loop_
_entity_poly.entity_id
_entity_poly.type
_entity_poly.pdbx_seq_one_letter_code
_entity_poly.pdbx_strand_id
1 'polypeptide(L)'
;MPDEVALIHQVGREHMPLADRSQVAYILLEASPTELMAQVRMPLNFALVLDHSGSMSKNQKLASVKEAVKMVIDHLSPADYISVVMFSGRANIIIPSMPARDPQGMKAAIERIKIGGGTNMARGMQAGLDELHRWSIPHAINRMILLTDGRTIASNKCRDLAKLAREFGIVIHPLGIGSDWDEGLLDEIGILSGGTEAEFIRTPTDAMSIFRQQVQSAMDVVVRNAILTLRLPIGVAPKRATRVLPTISDLGSSVLSDRQIVIPLGDLEKNNPPAVLIELLVEPRPAGLFRIAQAELSYDVPMIGLTGEKVRADIAVTFRSDAMQSSQLNPDVMNYVEKVNAHRLVSKVLDEYKRTGKTTTRLAPNVTRVLDSETQAALEQISQGQQISQEQVKVIGNKTRKLTQRLDYPG
;
A
#
# COMPACT_ATOMS: atom_id res chain seq x y z
N MET A 1 -9.67 -15.27 -23.79
CA MET A 1 -9.60 -14.42 -22.57
C MET A 1 -8.20 -13.85 -22.56
N PRO A 2 -7.98 -12.61 -22.11
CA PRO A 2 -6.62 -12.13 -21.95
C PRO A 2 -5.93 -13.08 -20.96
N ASP A 3 -4.76 -13.57 -21.35
CA ASP A 3 -4.05 -14.60 -20.60
C ASP A 3 -3.04 -14.00 -19.60
N GLU A 4 -2.90 -12.67 -19.57
CA GLU A 4 -1.88 -11.95 -18.79
C GLU A 4 -2.30 -11.69 -17.34
N VAL A 5 -3.60 -11.42 -17.10
CA VAL A 5 -4.13 -11.11 -15.77
C VAL A 5 -5.43 -11.87 -15.51
N ALA A 6 -5.49 -12.59 -14.39
CA ALA A 6 -6.69 -13.20 -13.87
C ALA A 6 -7.41 -12.25 -12.92
N LEU A 7 -8.71 -12.01 -13.15
CA LEU A 7 -9.59 -11.34 -12.21
C LEU A 7 -10.37 -12.39 -11.41
N ILE A 8 -9.89 -12.66 -10.21
CA ILE A 8 -10.45 -13.66 -9.30
C ILE A 8 -11.47 -12.99 -8.38
N HIS A 9 -12.64 -13.60 -8.21
CA HIS A 9 -13.64 -13.10 -7.27
C HIS A 9 -14.18 -14.18 -6.37
N GLN A 10 -14.51 -13.81 -5.14
CA GLN A 10 -15.18 -14.64 -4.15
C GLN A 10 -16.28 -13.81 -3.48
N VAL A 11 -17.40 -14.44 -3.18
CA VAL A 11 -18.48 -13.79 -2.43
C VAL A 11 -18.50 -14.32 -1.00
N GLY A 12 -18.82 -13.44 -0.05
CA GLY A 12 -18.92 -13.81 1.36
C GLY A 12 -20.05 -14.77 1.66
N ARG A 13 -21.06 -14.82 0.74
CA ARG A 13 -22.21 -15.73 0.82
C ARG A 13 -22.75 -15.98 -0.58
N GLU A 14 -22.72 -17.25 -1.02
CA GLU A 14 -23.27 -17.64 -2.32
C GLU A 14 -24.82 -17.69 -2.31
N HIS A 15 -25.39 -18.06 -1.17
CA HIS A 15 -26.83 -18.14 -0.95
C HIS A 15 -27.27 -17.09 0.06
N MET A 16 -27.99 -16.08 -0.38
CA MET A 16 -28.56 -15.05 0.49
C MET A 16 -29.97 -15.43 0.94
N PRO A 17 -30.34 -15.19 2.20
CA PRO A 17 -31.70 -15.45 2.68
C PRO A 17 -32.68 -14.48 2.04
N LEU A 18 -33.93 -14.93 1.86
CA LEU A 18 -35.03 -14.02 1.58
C LEU A 18 -35.27 -13.13 2.80
N ALA A 19 -35.33 -11.82 2.59
CA ALA A 19 -35.54 -10.83 3.63
C ALA A 19 -36.40 -9.69 3.09
N ASP A 20 -37.09 -8.99 3.99
CA ASP A 20 -37.90 -7.80 3.73
C ASP A 20 -37.11 -6.49 3.79
N ARG A 21 -35.80 -6.58 4.12
CA ARG A 21 -34.89 -5.46 4.25
C ARG A 21 -33.59 -5.70 3.48
N SER A 22 -32.90 -4.61 3.14
CA SER A 22 -31.59 -4.69 2.49
C SER A 22 -30.56 -5.44 3.32
N GLN A 23 -29.72 -6.22 2.65
CA GLN A 23 -28.68 -7.06 3.24
C GLN A 23 -27.30 -6.65 2.74
N VAL A 24 -26.28 -6.86 3.58
CA VAL A 24 -24.87 -6.62 3.18
C VAL A 24 -24.34 -7.86 2.45
N ALA A 25 -23.81 -7.65 1.25
CA ALA A 25 -23.02 -8.62 0.51
C ALA A 25 -21.54 -8.20 0.50
N TYR A 26 -20.66 -9.16 0.70
CA TYR A 26 -19.20 -8.97 0.62
C TYR A 26 -18.68 -9.63 -0.65
N ILE A 27 -17.80 -8.92 -1.37
CA ILE A 27 -17.10 -9.43 -2.54
C ILE A 27 -15.61 -9.18 -2.32
N LEU A 28 -14.80 -10.22 -2.41
CA LEU A 28 -13.35 -10.12 -2.49
C LEU A 28 -12.95 -10.22 -3.96
N LEU A 29 -12.17 -9.26 -4.44
CA LEU A 29 -11.65 -9.21 -5.80
C LEU A 29 -10.14 -9.15 -5.75
N GLU A 30 -9.46 -10.02 -6.50
CA GLU A 30 -8.01 -10.07 -6.64
C GLU A 30 -7.64 -9.95 -8.11
N ALA A 31 -6.67 -9.08 -8.43
CA ALA A 31 -6.12 -8.91 -9.77
C ALA A 31 -4.71 -9.53 -9.80
N SER A 32 -4.61 -10.75 -10.30
CA SER A 32 -3.38 -11.54 -10.25
C SER A 32 -2.76 -11.70 -11.64
N PRO A 33 -1.51 -11.21 -11.87
CA PRO A 33 -0.76 -11.58 -13.05
C PRO A 33 -0.61 -13.09 -13.15
N THR A 34 -0.76 -13.64 -14.35
CA THR A 34 -0.65 -15.09 -14.59
C THR A 34 0.82 -15.53 -14.70
N GLU A 35 1.04 -16.85 -14.73
CA GLU A 35 2.40 -17.41 -14.91
C GLU A 35 3.06 -16.97 -16.23
N LEU A 36 2.29 -16.61 -17.25
CA LEU A 36 2.83 -16.05 -18.48
C LEU A 36 3.64 -14.77 -18.24
N MET A 37 3.28 -14.02 -17.20
CA MET A 37 3.97 -12.79 -16.83
C MET A 37 5.22 -13.04 -15.97
N ALA A 38 5.49 -14.27 -15.52
CA ALA A 38 6.62 -14.59 -14.63
C ALA A 38 7.99 -14.22 -15.23
N GLN A 39 8.14 -14.28 -16.55
CA GLN A 39 9.39 -13.95 -17.27
C GLN A 39 9.49 -12.47 -17.65
N VAL A 40 8.41 -11.69 -17.50
CA VAL A 40 8.42 -10.27 -17.82
C VAL A 40 9.22 -9.52 -16.77
N ARG A 41 10.16 -8.68 -17.22
CA ARG A 41 10.91 -7.76 -16.38
C ARG A 41 10.96 -6.39 -17.03
N MET A 42 10.56 -5.37 -16.28
CA MET A 42 10.70 -3.98 -16.68
C MET A 42 11.99 -3.38 -16.13
N PRO A 43 12.67 -2.48 -16.88
CA PRO A 43 13.79 -1.72 -16.33
C PRO A 43 13.34 -0.91 -15.13
N LEU A 44 14.19 -0.80 -14.12
CA LEU A 44 13.94 0.06 -12.96
C LEU A 44 14.61 1.42 -13.15
N ASN A 45 13.94 2.47 -12.68
CA ASN A 45 14.50 3.80 -12.52
C ASN A 45 14.23 4.24 -11.06
N PHE A 46 15.24 4.09 -10.22
CA PHE A 46 15.16 4.28 -8.78
C PHE A 46 15.76 5.61 -8.34
N ALA A 47 15.03 6.35 -7.51
CA ALA A 47 15.61 7.48 -6.74
C ALA A 47 15.53 7.15 -5.25
N LEU A 48 16.66 7.12 -4.58
CA LEU A 48 16.77 7.03 -3.12
C LEU A 48 16.95 8.43 -2.56
N VAL A 49 15.90 8.96 -1.93
CA VAL A 49 15.87 10.32 -1.35
C VAL A 49 15.89 10.19 0.16
N LEU A 50 17.04 10.45 0.76
CA LEU A 50 17.38 10.03 2.11
C LEU A 50 17.73 11.22 2.99
N ASP A 51 17.14 11.24 4.18
CA ASP A 51 17.46 12.22 5.22
C ASP A 51 18.85 11.95 5.80
N HIS A 52 19.67 12.99 5.92
CA HIS A 52 20.94 12.96 6.65
C HIS A 52 21.04 14.10 7.68
N SER A 53 19.91 14.58 8.17
CA SER A 53 19.83 15.61 9.22
C SER A 53 20.51 15.15 10.53
N GLY A 54 20.69 16.09 11.46
CA GLY A 54 21.41 15.83 12.72
C GLY A 54 20.83 14.67 13.55
N SER A 55 19.52 14.42 13.50
CA SER A 55 18.85 13.32 14.18
C SER A 55 19.26 11.93 13.69
N MET A 56 19.65 11.82 12.42
CA MET A 56 20.13 10.57 11.80
C MET A 56 21.46 10.08 12.37
N SER A 57 22.19 10.89 13.15
CA SER A 57 23.39 10.46 13.88
C SER A 57 23.08 9.52 15.05
N LYS A 58 21.86 9.61 15.60
CA LYS A 58 21.44 8.82 16.76
C LYS A 58 21.14 7.37 16.37
N ASN A 59 21.41 6.44 17.31
CA ASN A 59 21.04 5.03 17.18
C ASN A 59 21.51 4.36 15.87
N GLN A 60 22.64 4.80 15.31
CA GLN A 60 23.22 4.26 14.07
C GLN A 60 22.29 4.32 12.84
N LYS A 61 21.28 5.19 12.84
CA LYS A 61 20.30 5.30 11.75
C LYS A 61 20.98 5.50 10.39
N LEU A 62 21.88 6.50 10.25
CA LEU A 62 22.57 6.76 9.00
C LEU A 62 23.43 5.56 8.55
N ALA A 63 24.11 4.88 9.48
CA ALA A 63 24.91 3.72 9.14
C ALA A 63 24.06 2.59 8.56
N SER A 64 22.92 2.29 9.19
CA SER A 64 21.99 1.26 8.70
C SER A 64 21.37 1.61 7.35
N VAL A 65 21.05 2.89 7.12
CA VAL A 65 20.56 3.37 5.82
C VAL A 65 21.63 3.21 4.74
N LYS A 66 22.91 3.52 5.03
CA LYS A 66 24.00 3.28 4.09
C LYS A 66 24.12 1.81 3.70
N GLU A 67 24.05 0.89 4.66
CA GLU A 67 24.07 -0.54 4.37
C GLU A 67 22.87 -0.99 3.53
N ALA A 68 21.67 -0.47 3.83
CA ALA A 68 20.48 -0.75 3.04
C ALA A 68 20.63 -0.24 1.59
N VAL A 69 21.17 0.97 1.38
CA VAL A 69 21.45 1.50 0.03
C VAL A 69 22.47 0.66 -0.73
N LYS A 70 23.54 0.21 -0.08
CA LYS A 70 24.53 -0.69 -0.70
C LYS A 70 23.91 -2.01 -1.12
N MET A 71 23.04 -2.56 -0.29
CA MET A 71 22.28 -3.77 -0.62
C MET A 71 21.36 -3.54 -1.82
N VAL A 72 20.67 -2.38 -1.91
CA VAL A 72 19.89 -2.02 -3.10
C VAL A 72 20.78 -2.02 -4.35
N ILE A 73 21.95 -1.37 -4.30
CA ILE A 73 22.91 -1.31 -5.42
C ILE A 73 23.30 -2.72 -5.88
N ASP A 74 23.48 -3.67 -4.96
CA ASP A 74 23.85 -5.07 -5.29
C ASP A 74 22.71 -5.86 -5.97
N HIS A 75 21.46 -5.47 -5.77
CA HIS A 75 20.30 -6.14 -6.36
C HIS A 75 19.91 -5.60 -7.74
N LEU A 76 20.42 -4.42 -8.12
CA LEU A 76 20.13 -3.83 -9.43
C LEU A 76 20.93 -4.53 -10.54
N SER A 77 20.31 -4.64 -11.71
CA SER A 77 20.99 -5.07 -12.92
C SER A 77 21.68 -3.90 -13.62
N PRO A 78 22.66 -4.17 -14.51
CA PRO A 78 23.33 -3.13 -15.29
C PRO A 78 22.39 -2.31 -16.20
N ALA A 79 21.16 -2.78 -16.45
CA ALA A 79 20.13 -2.08 -17.22
C ALA A 79 19.24 -1.17 -16.38
N ASP A 80 19.26 -1.34 -15.05
CA ASP A 80 18.49 -0.52 -14.12
C ASP A 80 19.23 0.81 -13.86
N TYR A 81 18.46 1.87 -13.61
CA TYR A 81 18.98 3.18 -13.27
C TYR A 81 18.78 3.48 -11.80
N ILE A 82 19.77 4.11 -11.20
CA ILE A 82 19.73 4.54 -9.80
C ILE A 82 20.22 5.97 -9.65
N SER A 83 19.58 6.71 -8.77
CA SER A 83 20.10 7.96 -8.22
C SER A 83 20.02 7.96 -6.70
N VAL A 84 20.93 8.64 -6.04
CA VAL A 84 20.92 8.82 -4.58
C VAL A 84 21.04 10.29 -4.25
N VAL A 85 19.99 10.79 -3.61
CA VAL A 85 19.89 12.19 -3.16
C VAL A 85 19.85 12.20 -1.64
N MET A 86 20.73 12.94 -1.02
CA MET A 86 20.69 13.21 0.41
C MET A 86 20.08 14.58 0.65
N PHE A 87 19.17 14.70 1.60
CA PHE A 87 18.62 15.98 2.00
C PHE A 87 18.79 16.27 3.49
N SER A 88 19.00 17.54 3.77
CA SER A 88 18.95 18.15 5.09
C SER A 88 18.36 19.56 4.93
N GLY A 89 18.99 20.63 5.33
CA GLY A 89 18.60 21.99 4.94
C GLY A 89 18.72 22.25 3.42
N ARG A 90 19.54 21.44 2.73
CA ARG A 90 19.75 21.44 1.27
C ARG A 90 19.64 20.04 0.72
N ALA A 91 19.47 19.89 -0.59
CA ALA A 91 19.57 18.61 -1.29
C ALA A 91 20.95 18.51 -1.98
N ASN A 92 21.56 17.32 -1.86
CA ASN A 92 22.85 17.00 -2.47
C ASN A 92 22.71 15.70 -3.26
N ILE A 93 23.04 15.70 -4.53
CA ILE A 93 23.07 14.52 -5.37
C ILE A 93 24.40 13.79 -5.11
N ILE A 94 24.33 12.60 -4.52
CA ILE A 94 25.50 11.75 -4.21
C ILE A 94 25.82 10.86 -5.40
N ILE A 95 24.79 10.26 -6.00
CA ILE A 95 24.87 9.49 -7.23
C ILE A 95 23.85 10.10 -8.18
N PRO A 96 24.29 10.77 -9.27
CA PRO A 96 23.36 11.22 -10.30
C PRO A 96 22.72 10.03 -11.00
N SER A 97 21.53 10.22 -11.58
CA SER A 97 20.84 9.13 -12.28
C SER A 97 21.70 8.55 -13.38
N MET A 98 22.05 7.28 -13.23
CA MET A 98 22.92 6.53 -14.14
C MET A 98 22.64 5.03 -14.07
N PRO A 99 23.00 4.27 -15.13
CA PRO A 99 22.91 2.80 -15.08
C PRO A 99 23.75 2.20 -13.97
N ALA A 100 23.24 1.15 -13.31
CA ALA A 100 23.92 0.46 -12.17
C ALA A 100 25.10 -0.43 -12.64
N ARG A 101 26.02 0.12 -13.43
CA ARG A 101 27.15 -0.62 -14.02
C ARG A 101 28.42 -0.64 -13.17
N ASP A 102 28.55 0.29 -12.22
CA ASP A 102 29.69 0.40 -11.30
C ASP A 102 29.24 0.32 -9.84
N PRO A 103 28.85 -0.84 -9.33
CA PRO A 103 28.41 -0.99 -7.95
C PRO A 103 29.50 -0.57 -6.93
N GLN A 104 30.78 -0.79 -7.23
CA GLN A 104 31.85 -0.50 -6.29
C GLN A 104 32.07 1.02 -6.14
N GLY A 105 32.10 1.76 -7.26
CA GLY A 105 32.19 3.23 -7.24
C GLY A 105 30.97 3.87 -6.55
N MET A 106 29.78 3.33 -6.81
CA MET A 106 28.55 3.78 -6.14
C MET A 106 28.61 3.56 -4.62
N LYS A 107 29.01 2.38 -4.16
CA LYS A 107 29.16 2.08 -2.72
C LYS A 107 30.21 2.96 -2.06
N ALA A 108 31.32 3.22 -2.75
CA ALA A 108 32.35 4.12 -2.24
C ALA A 108 31.81 5.58 -2.09
N ALA A 109 30.92 6.02 -2.96
CA ALA A 109 30.25 7.32 -2.83
C ALA A 109 29.32 7.35 -1.60
N ILE A 110 28.56 6.26 -1.35
CA ILE A 110 27.68 6.15 -0.18
C ILE A 110 28.46 6.21 1.13
N GLU A 111 29.64 5.61 1.21
CA GLU A 111 30.47 5.66 2.42
C GLU A 111 30.89 7.09 2.81
N ARG A 112 31.08 7.96 1.85
CA ARG A 112 31.50 9.35 2.08
C ARG A 112 30.41 10.26 2.64
N ILE A 113 29.13 9.78 2.71
CA ILE A 113 28.01 10.55 3.23
C ILE A 113 28.27 10.88 4.70
N LYS A 114 28.08 12.18 5.04
CA LYS A 114 28.20 12.71 6.41
C LYS A 114 26.88 13.32 6.86
N ILE A 115 26.72 13.46 8.17
CA ILE A 115 25.58 14.15 8.78
C ILE A 115 25.55 15.61 8.32
N GLY A 116 24.36 16.09 7.97
CA GLY A 116 24.07 17.48 7.64
C GLY A 116 23.24 18.17 8.73
N GLY A 117 22.72 19.35 8.45
CA GLY A 117 21.91 20.15 9.37
C GLY A 117 20.59 20.62 8.75
N GLY A 118 19.52 20.66 9.56
CA GLY A 118 18.16 21.01 9.14
C GLY A 118 17.45 19.88 8.39
N THR A 119 16.14 20.07 8.08
CA THR A 119 15.33 19.07 7.38
C THR A 119 14.38 19.75 6.40
N ASN A 120 14.68 19.67 5.11
CA ASN A 120 13.83 20.19 4.03
C ASN A 120 13.54 19.07 3.02
N MET A 121 12.57 18.23 3.35
CA MET A 121 12.17 17.08 2.56
C MET A 121 11.72 17.46 1.14
N ALA A 122 11.03 18.60 0.98
CA ALA A 122 10.58 19.07 -0.33
C ALA A 122 11.73 19.29 -1.32
N ARG A 123 12.90 19.77 -0.84
CA ARG A 123 14.10 19.90 -1.70
C ARG A 123 14.64 18.54 -2.10
N GLY A 124 14.65 17.58 -1.18
CA GLY A 124 15.03 16.19 -1.48
C GLY A 124 14.11 15.57 -2.52
N MET A 125 12.80 15.67 -2.32
CA MET A 125 11.79 15.17 -3.27
C MET A 125 11.94 15.82 -4.66
N GLN A 126 12.09 17.14 -4.74
CA GLN A 126 12.29 17.82 -6.02
C GLN A 126 13.53 17.29 -6.74
N ALA A 127 14.67 17.23 -6.05
CA ALA A 127 15.90 16.71 -6.66
C ALA A 127 15.76 15.24 -7.09
N GLY A 128 15.05 14.41 -6.31
CA GLY A 128 14.78 13.03 -6.69
C GLY A 128 13.89 12.91 -7.93
N LEU A 129 12.87 13.77 -8.06
CA LEU A 129 12.03 13.86 -9.26
C LEU A 129 12.84 14.29 -10.47
N ASP A 130 13.70 15.31 -10.32
CA ASP A 130 14.58 15.80 -11.40
C ASP A 130 15.52 14.67 -11.89
N GLU A 131 16.06 13.87 -10.97
CA GLU A 131 16.91 12.73 -11.32
C GLU A 131 16.13 11.59 -12.02
N LEU A 132 14.90 11.30 -11.61
CA LEU A 132 14.04 10.31 -12.29
C LEU A 132 13.64 10.75 -13.71
N HIS A 133 13.53 12.05 -13.95
CA HIS A 133 13.22 12.60 -15.28
C HIS A 133 14.44 12.78 -16.19
N ARG A 134 15.66 12.60 -15.68
CA ARG A 134 16.89 12.84 -16.45
C ARG A 134 16.97 11.97 -17.72
N TRP A 135 16.41 10.76 -17.68
CA TRP A 135 16.44 9.81 -18.78
C TRP A 135 15.03 9.36 -19.17
N SER A 136 14.76 9.34 -20.47
CA SER A 136 13.56 8.70 -21.01
C SER A 136 13.87 7.21 -21.20
N ILE A 137 13.55 6.40 -20.19
CA ILE A 137 13.78 4.96 -20.22
C ILE A 137 12.46 4.28 -20.61
N PRO A 138 12.36 3.67 -21.80
CA PRO A 138 11.11 3.03 -22.25
C PRO A 138 10.63 1.98 -21.22
N HIS A 139 9.35 2.05 -20.91
CA HIS A 139 8.66 1.09 -20.01
C HIS A 139 9.26 0.98 -18.59
N ALA A 140 10.11 1.92 -18.17
CA ALA A 140 10.71 1.85 -16.84
C ALA A 140 9.68 1.99 -15.71
N ILE A 141 9.91 1.24 -14.65
CA ILE A 141 9.23 1.42 -13.38
C ILE A 141 9.96 2.51 -12.61
N ASN A 142 9.31 3.68 -12.52
CA ASN A 142 9.86 4.83 -11.80
C ASN A 142 9.44 4.78 -10.34
N ARG A 143 10.40 4.67 -9.44
CA ARG A 143 10.19 4.59 -7.99
C ARG A 143 11.06 5.56 -7.24
N MET A 144 10.48 6.23 -6.25
CA MET A 144 11.21 7.01 -5.26
C MET A 144 11.03 6.38 -3.88
N ILE A 145 12.12 6.01 -3.23
CA ILE A 145 12.11 5.71 -1.79
C ILE A 145 12.48 6.99 -1.06
N LEU A 146 11.55 7.50 -0.25
CA LEU A 146 11.72 8.72 0.56
C LEU A 146 11.86 8.33 2.03
N LEU A 147 13.05 8.49 2.60
CA LEU A 147 13.30 8.15 4.01
C LEU A 147 13.58 9.38 4.83
N THR A 148 12.92 9.51 5.98
CA THR A 148 13.14 10.58 6.96
C THR A 148 12.96 10.06 8.39
N ASP A 149 13.63 10.70 9.34
CA ASP A 149 13.43 10.48 10.78
C ASP A 149 12.83 11.70 11.50
N GLY A 150 12.43 12.72 10.74
CA GLY A 150 11.97 13.97 11.31
C GLY A 150 10.82 14.65 10.56
N ARG A 151 10.42 15.80 11.08
CA ARG A 151 9.38 16.64 10.49
C ARG A 151 10.01 17.63 9.52
N THR A 152 9.26 17.97 8.47
CA THR A 152 9.67 19.02 7.50
C THR A 152 8.88 20.29 7.71
N ILE A 153 9.48 21.42 7.33
CA ILE A 153 8.84 22.76 7.36
C ILE A 153 8.00 23.04 6.10
N ALA A 154 8.09 22.19 5.06
CA ALA A 154 7.53 22.46 3.73
C ALA A 154 6.44 21.42 3.34
N SER A 155 5.55 21.06 4.26
CA SER A 155 4.56 19.99 4.08
C SER A 155 3.66 20.16 2.85
N ASN A 156 3.16 21.38 2.58
CA ASN A 156 2.30 21.63 1.39
C ASN A 156 3.07 21.39 0.10
N LYS A 157 4.34 21.84 0.02
CA LYS A 157 5.18 21.60 -1.16
C LYS A 157 5.44 20.11 -1.38
N CYS A 158 5.57 19.31 -0.30
CA CYS A 158 5.70 17.86 -0.41
C CYS A 158 4.45 17.20 -1.01
N ARG A 159 3.25 17.65 -0.61
CA ARG A 159 1.97 17.20 -1.20
C ARG A 159 1.87 17.51 -2.69
N ASP A 160 2.26 18.74 -3.07
CA ASP A 160 2.24 19.16 -4.49
C ASP A 160 3.22 18.33 -5.32
N LEU A 161 4.42 18.06 -4.80
CA LEU A 161 5.40 17.20 -5.46
C LEU A 161 4.94 15.73 -5.55
N ALA A 162 4.20 15.23 -4.58
CA ALA A 162 3.62 13.89 -4.65
C ALA A 162 2.55 13.78 -5.74
N LYS A 163 1.69 14.79 -5.92
CA LYS A 163 0.73 14.87 -7.03
C LYS A 163 1.45 14.92 -8.37
N LEU A 164 2.47 15.77 -8.48
CA LEU A 164 3.30 15.88 -9.68
C LEU A 164 3.98 14.53 -10.01
N ALA A 165 4.50 13.82 -9.01
CA ALA A 165 5.08 12.50 -9.19
C ALA A 165 4.07 11.53 -9.84
N ARG A 166 2.81 11.53 -9.39
CA ARG A 166 1.74 10.72 -9.97
C ARG A 166 1.48 11.03 -11.44
N GLU A 167 1.47 12.32 -11.81
CA GLU A 167 1.27 12.76 -13.21
C GLU A 167 2.35 12.20 -14.14
N PHE A 168 3.57 12.00 -13.61
CA PHE A 168 4.69 11.41 -14.33
C PHE A 168 4.84 9.89 -14.15
N GLY A 169 3.87 9.23 -13.53
CA GLY A 169 3.92 7.80 -13.28
C GLY A 169 5.04 7.37 -12.32
N ILE A 170 5.43 8.26 -11.41
CA ILE A 170 6.42 8.00 -10.35
C ILE A 170 5.68 7.72 -9.05
N VAL A 171 5.87 6.53 -8.50
CA VAL A 171 5.34 6.17 -7.18
C VAL A 171 6.39 6.46 -6.11
N ILE A 172 5.97 7.16 -5.06
CA ILE A 172 6.81 7.46 -3.89
C ILE A 172 6.46 6.48 -2.78
N HIS A 173 7.47 5.78 -2.24
CA HIS A 173 7.38 4.94 -1.06
C HIS A 173 8.00 5.66 0.13
N PRO A 174 7.17 6.28 1.01
CA PRO A 174 7.67 6.98 2.18
C PRO A 174 8.04 5.99 3.29
N LEU A 175 9.20 6.18 3.88
CA LEU A 175 9.73 5.40 5.01
C LEU A 175 10.03 6.34 6.17
N GLY A 176 9.44 6.07 7.32
CA GLY A 176 9.72 6.79 8.56
C GLY A 176 10.59 5.94 9.49
N ILE A 177 11.74 6.45 9.94
CA ILE A 177 12.64 5.76 10.88
C ILE A 177 12.62 6.41 12.26
N GLY A 178 12.32 5.63 13.31
CA GLY A 178 12.14 6.16 14.67
C GLY A 178 10.79 6.85 14.88
N SER A 179 10.63 7.68 15.91
CA SER A 179 9.32 8.16 16.36
C SER A 179 8.94 9.58 15.92
N ASP A 180 9.89 10.41 15.46
CA ASP A 180 9.70 11.88 15.41
C ASP A 180 9.15 12.42 14.07
N TRP A 181 8.95 11.57 13.06
CA TRP A 181 8.42 11.94 11.75
C TRP A 181 6.88 12.13 11.75
N ASP A 182 6.38 12.87 10.77
CA ASP A 182 4.96 13.16 10.58
C ASP A 182 4.28 12.04 9.78
N GLU A 183 3.56 11.15 10.48
CA GLU A 183 2.87 10.00 9.89
C GLU A 183 1.82 10.45 8.86
N GLY A 184 0.99 11.43 9.20
CA GLY A 184 -0.06 11.91 8.31
C GLY A 184 0.49 12.46 7.00
N LEU A 185 1.57 13.24 7.05
CA LEU A 185 2.21 13.78 5.86
C LEU A 185 2.82 12.68 4.99
N LEU A 186 3.52 11.72 5.59
CA LEU A 186 4.14 10.64 4.82
C LEU A 186 3.09 9.71 4.20
N ASP A 187 2.02 9.37 4.92
CA ASP A 187 0.88 8.63 4.38
C ASP A 187 0.27 9.36 3.17
N GLU A 188 0.01 10.66 3.29
CA GLU A 188 -0.51 11.48 2.19
C GLU A 188 0.43 11.50 0.98
N ILE A 189 1.76 11.62 1.16
CA ILE A 189 2.74 11.58 0.07
C ILE A 189 2.65 10.27 -0.69
N GLY A 190 2.62 9.13 0.02
CA GLY A 190 2.49 7.83 -0.61
C GLY A 190 1.20 7.70 -1.43
N ILE A 191 0.05 8.00 -0.83
CA ILE A 191 -1.27 7.92 -1.47
C ILE A 191 -1.38 8.88 -2.66
N LEU A 192 -0.96 10.14 -2.51
CA LEU A 192 -1.03 11.16 -3.57
C LEU A 192 -0.17 10.80 -4.78
N SER A 193 0.95 10.10 -4.59
CA SER A 193 1.80 9.63 -5.68
C SER A 193 1.31 8.33 -6.35
N GLY A 194 0.22 7.75 -5.86
CA GLY A 194 -0.36 6.51 -6.39
C GLY A 194 0.14 5.22 -5.74
N GLY A 195 0.88 5.34 -4.64
CA GLY A 195 1.34 4.23 -3.81
C GLY A 195 0.44 3.96 -2.60
N THR A 196 1.05 3.53 -1.52
CA THR A 196 0.43 3.21 -0.24
C THR A 196 0.91 4.15 0.86
N GLU A 197 0.32 4.03 2.04
CA GLU A 197 0.73 4.74 3.25
C GLU A 197 2.20 4.43 3.60
N ALA A 198 2.79 5.30 4.43
CA ALA A 198 4.18 5.18 4.87
C ALA A 198 4.45 3.90 5.66
N GLU A 199 5.64 3.37 5.47
CA GLU A 199 6.12 2.22 6.24
C GLU A 199 7.02 2.68 7.39
N PHE A 200 6.84 2.04 8.55
CA PHE A 200 7.58 2.38 9.76
C PHE A 200 8.79 1.47 9.97
N ILE A 201 9.98 2.06 10.01
CA ILE A 201 11.23 1.40 10.37
C ILE A 201 11.44 1.58 11.86
N ARG A 202 11.13 0.54 12.64
CA ARG A 202 11.24 0.58 14.11
C ARG A 202 12.70 0.54 14.56
N THR A 203 13.47 -0.37 13.99
CA THR A 203 14.88 -0.56 14.32
C THR A 203 15.77 -0.37 13.09
N PRO A 204 17.04 0.02 13.27
CA PRO A 204 17.98 0.12 12.16
C PRO A 204 18.12 -1.19 11.35
N THR A 205 17.97 -2.34 11.98
CA THR A 205 18.01 -3.66 11.31
C THR A 205 16.82 -3.88 10.38
N ASP A 206 15.66 -3.32 10.69
CA ASP A 206 14.46 -3.42 9.83
C ASP A 206 14.66 -2.68 8.50
N ALA A 207 15.52 -1.65 8.45
CA ALA A 207 15.78 -0.89 7.24
C ALA A 207 16.22 -1.80 6.08
N MET A 208 17.10 -2.77 6.32
CA MET A 208 17.59 -3.69 5.30
C MET A 208 16.48 -4.54 4.68
N SER A 209 15.58 -5.09 5.52
CA SER A 209 14.47 -5.93 5.06
C SER A 209 13.44 -5.10 4.29
N ILE A 210 13.11 -3.89 4.79
CA ILE A 210 12.15 -3.00 4.16
C ILE A 210 12.66 -2.50 2.80
N PHE A 211 13.92 -2.06 2.71
CA PHE A 211 14.51 -1.66 1.43
C PHE A 211 14.55 -2.81 0.43
N ARG A 212 14.90 -4.03 0.88
CA ARG A 212 14.87 -5.22 0.02
C ARG A 212 13.46 -5.48 -0.51
N GLN A 213 12.46 -5.42 0.37
CA GLN A 213 11.06 -5.60 -0.02
C GLN A 213 10.63 -4.55 -1.05
N GLN A 214 10.99 -3.27 -0.89
CA GLN A 214 10.65 -2.22 -1.83
C GLN A 214 11.31 -2.41 -3.20
N VAL A 215 12.55 -2.87 -3.23
CA VAL A 215 13.25 -3.19 -4.50
C VAL A 215 12.60 -4.40 -5.17
N GLN A 216 12.32 -5.46 -4.40
CA GLN A 216 11.68 -6.65 -4.93
C GLN A 216 10.28 -6.35 -5.48
N SER A 217 9.46 -5.60 -4.74
CA SER A 217 8.16 -5.12 -5.18
C SER A 217 8.25 -4.41 -6.55
N ALA A 218 9.20 -3.50 -6.71
CA ALA A 218 9.38 -2.82 -7.99
C ALA A 218 9.86 -3.75 -9.12
N MET A 219 10.71 -4.74 -8.81
CA MET A 219 11.15 -5.76 -9.77
C MET A 219 10.02 -6.71 -10.19
N ASP A 220 9.05 -6.92 -9.31
CA ASP A 220 7.92 -7.81 -9.54
C ASP A 220 6.77 -7.15 -10.32
N VAL A 221 6.83 -5.85 -10.59
CA VAL A 221 5.85 -5.17 -11.43
C VAL A 221 5.93 -5.69 -12.86
N VAL A 222 4.80 -6.19 -13.36
CA VAL A 222 4.68 -6.75 -14.74
C VAL A 222 3.51 -6.17 -15.51
N VAL A 223 2.56 -5.52 -14.83
CA VAL A 223 1.37 -4.88 -15.40
C VAL A 223 1.27 -3.46 -14.84
N ARG A 224 0.82 -2.52 -15.67
CA ARG A 224 0.68 -1.11 -15.30
C ARG A 224 -0.74 -0.59 -15.48
N ASN A 225 -1.01 0.54 -14.84
CA ASN A 225 -2.26 1.29 -15.01
C ASN A 225 -3.53 0.46 -14.77
N ALA A 226 -3.47 -0.52 -13.86
CA ALA A 226 -4.61 -1.37 -13.57
C ALA A 226 -5.73 -0.57 -12.88
N ILE A 227 -6.94 -0.63 -13.45
CA ILE A 227 -8.15 0.03 -12.91
C ILE A 227 -9.25 -1.01 -12.83
N LEU A 228 -9.76 -1.23 -11.63
CA LEU A 228 -10.89 -2.09 -11.35
C LEU A 228 -12.18 -1.26 -11.35
N THR A 229 -13.12 -1.62 -12.20
CA THR A 229 -14.44 -0.98 -12.29
C THR A 229 -15.53 -2.00 -11.99
N LEU A 230 -16.38 -1.73 -10.98
CA LEU A 230 -17.58 -2.51 -10.72
C LEU A 230 -18.80 -1.73 -11.17
N ARG A 231 -19.64 -2.35 -12.00
CA ARG A 231 -20.98 -1.83 -12.36
C ARG A 231 -22.03 -2.57 -11.58
N LEU A 232 -22.93 -1.83 -10.95
CA LEU A 232 -23.95 -2.36 -10.04
C LEU A 232 -25.33 -2.29 -10.72
N PRO A 233 -26.16 -3.35 -10.66
CA PRO A 233 -27.53 -3.32 -11.14
C PRO A 233 -28.45 -2.50 -10.21
N ILE A 234 -29.67 -2.22 -10.68
CA ILE A 234 -30.70 -1.55 -9.86
C ILE A 234 -30.97 -2.39 -8.60
N GLY A 235 -31.12 -1.72 -7.45
CA GLY A 235 -31.33 -2.35 -6.14
C GLY A 235 -30.04 -2.91 -5.52
N VAL A 236 -28.86 -2.51 -6.05
CA VAL A 236 -27.58 -2.77 -5.40
C VAL A 236 -26.85 -1.43 -5.28
N ALA A 237 -26.48 -1.06 -4.06
CA ALA A 237 -25.76 0.17 -3.77
C ALA A 237 -24.37 -0.11 -3.18
N PRO A 238 -23.35 0.69 -3.51
CA PRO A 238 -22.04 0.58 -2.89
C PRO A 238 -22.11 1.09 -1.45
N LYS A 239 -21.48 0.37 -0.52
CA LYS A 239 -21.39 0.78 0.88
C LYS A 239 -19.97 1.17 1.24
N ARG A 240 -18.98 0.35 0.82
CA ARG A 240 -17.56 0.58 1.10
C ARG A 240 -16.66 -0.23 0.17
N ALA A 241 -15.46 0.31 -0.07
CA ALA A 241 -14.36 -0.38 -0.74
C ALA A 241 -13.11 -0.25 0.13
N THR A 242 -12.46 -1.37 0.41
CA THR A 242 -11.25 -1.43 1.24
C THR A 242 -10.21 -2.27 0.52
N ARG A 243 -9.02 -1.72 0.26
CA ARG A 243 -7.89 -2.54 -0.16
C ARG A 243 -7.51 -3.44 1.00
N VAL A 244 -7.29 -4.73 0.74
CA VAL A 244 -6.91 -5.70 1.77
C VAL A 244 -5.53 -6.31 1.51
N LEU A 245 -5.02 -6.25 0.28
CA LEU A 245 -3.65 -6.60 -0.08
C LEU A 245 -3.06 -5.50 -0.97
N PRO A 246 -1.78 -5.15 -0.79
CA PRO A 246 -0.80 -5.70 0.16
C PRO A 246 -1.01 -5.25 1.60
N THR A 247 -1.73 -4.17 1.85
CA THR A 247 -2.05 -3.62 3.18
C THR A 247 -3.51 -3.19 3.25
N ILE A 248 -4.09 -3.18 4.46
CA ILE A 248 -5.45 -2.68 4.66
C ILE A 248 -5.44 -1.16 4.56
N SER A 249 -6.24 -0.62 3.63
CA SER A 249 -6.45 0.81 3.42
C SER A 249 -7.89 1.09 3.01
N ASP A 250 -8.55 2.03 3.66
CA ASP A 250 -9.89 2.49 3.26
C ASP A 250 -9.76 3.36 2.00
N LEU A 251 -10.45 2.99 0.93
CA LEU A 251 -10.37 3.70 -0.35
C LEU A 251 -11.26 4.97 -0.38
N GLY A 252 -12.00 5.21 0.68
CA GLY A 252 -12.84 6.38 0.84
C GLY A 252 -14.08 6.39 -0.05
N SER A 253 -14.83 7.50 0.00
CA SER A 253 -16.05 7.68 -0.78
C SER A 253 -15.78 8.12 -2.23
N SER A 254 -14.57 8.59 -2.53
CA SER A 254 -14.24 9.10 -3.87
C SER A 254 -14.25 8.03 -4.97
N VAL A 255 -14.09 6.77 -4.60
CA VAL A 255 -14.18 5.64 -5.53
C VAL A 255 -15.61 5.14 -5.74
N LEU A 256 -16.59 5.63 -4.95
CA LEU A 256 -17.98 5.18 -4.96
C LEU A 256 -18.85 6.18 -5.71
N SER A 257 -19.72 5.68 -6.57
CA SER A 257 -20.85 6.41 -7.15
C SER A 257 -22.10 5.53 -7.08
N ASP A 258 -23.29 6.07 -7.36
CA ASP A 258 -24.56 5.36 -7.13
C ASP A 258 -24.62 3.94 -7.70
N ARG A 259 -24.00 3.72 -8.85
CA ARG A 259 -24.04 2.45 -9.57
C ARG A 259 -22.69 1.98 -10.09
N GLN A 260 -21.63 2.59 -9.62
CA GLN A 260 -20.28 2.27 -10.07
C GLN A 260 -19.26 2.49 -8.98
N ILE A 261 -18.28 1.60 -8.91
CA ILE A 261 -17.09 1.72 -8.06
C ILE A 261 -15.89 1.70 -8.99
N VAL A 262 -15.02 2.71 -8.92
CA VAL A 262 -13.80 2.79 -9.75
C VAL A 262 -12.59 2.86 -8.84
N ILE A 263 -11.75 1.84 -8.88
CA ILE A 263 -10.59 1.68 -8.00
C ILE A 263 -9.32 1.62 -8.84
N PRO A 264 -8.47 2.66 -8.78
CA PRO A 264 -7.12 2.55 -9.34
C PRO A 264 -6.30 1.56 -8.50
N LEU A 265 -5.94 0.43 -9.09
CA LEU A 265 -5.05 -0.55 -8.44
C LEU A 265 -3.58 -0.19 -8.65
N GLY A 266 -3.27 0.56 -9.72
CA GLY A 266 -1.91 0.95 -10.06
C GLY A 266 -1.14 -0.14 -10.79
N ASP A 267 0.09 -0.36 -10.39
CA ASP A 267 0.95 -1.42 -10.92
C ASP A 267 0.64 -2.76 -10.24
N LEU A 268 0.64 -3.88 -11.02
CA LEU A 268 0.45 -5.21 -10.46
C LEU A 268 1.78 -5.95 -10.40
N GLU A 269 2.06 -6.48 -9.22
CA GLU A 269 3.23 -7.28 -8.91
C GLU A 269 2.91 -8.77 -9.10
N LYS A 270 3.81 -9.54 -9.71
CA LYS A 270 3.61 -10.97 -9.95
C LYS A 270 3.49 -11.80 -8.68
N ASN A 271 4.19 -11.40 -7.59
CA ASN A 271 4.23 -12.16 -6.34
C ASN A 271 3.36 -11.58 -5.23
N ASN A 272 2.74 -10.42 -5.44
CA ASN A 272 1.94 -9.73 -4.42
C ASN A 272 0.72 -9.04 -5.07
N PRO A 273 -0.22 -9.82 -5.62
CA PRO A 273 -1.38 -9.26 -6.32
C PRO A 273 -2.27 -8.46 -5.36
N PRO A 274 -2.75 -7.28 -5.79
CA PRO A 274 -3.66 -6.49 -4.98
C PRO A 274 -5.04 -7.16 -4.88
N ALA A 275 -5.63 -7.06 -3.69
CA ALA A 275 -6.98 -7.51 -3.43
C ALA A 275 -7.82 -6.41 -2.76
N VAL A 276 -9.11 -6.37 -3.11
CA VAL A 276 -10.07 -5.38 -2.60
C VAL A 276 -11.30 -6.10 -2.07
N LEU A 277 -11.71 -5.73 -0.85
CA LEU A 277 -12.97 -6.13 -0.24
C LEU A 277 -14.02 -5.05 -0.49
N ILE A 278 -15.11 -5.43 -1.16
CA ILE A 278 -16.24 -4.56 -1.47
C ILE A 278 -17.42 -4.94 -0.58
N GLU A 279 -18.00 -3.95 0.09
CA GLU A 279 -19.27 -4.07 0.82
C GLU A 279 -20.38 -3.45 -0.03
N LEU A 280 -21.38 -4.23 -0.38
CA LEU A 280 -22.58 -3.80 -1.11
C LEU A 280 -23.82 -3.91 -0.22
N LEU A 281 -24.76 -3.02 -0.42
CA LEU A 281 -26.11 -3.12 0.14
C LEU A 281 -27.06 -3.61 -0.97
N VAL A 282 -27.65 -4.79 -0.78
CA VAL A 282 -28.53 -5.43 -1.77
C VAL A 282 -29.97 -5.37 -1.25
N GLU A 283 -30.87 -4.76 -2.03
CA GLU A 283 -32.30 -4.70 -1.74
C GLU A 283 -32.95 -6.08 -1.75
N PRO A 284 -34.12 -6.25 -1.10
CA PRO A 284 -34.87 -7.49 -1.12
C PRO A 284 -35.10 -8.03 -2.55
N ARG A 285 -34.91 -9.32 -2.74
CA ARG A 285 -35.10 -10.01 -4.02
C ARG A 285 -35.99 -11.23 -3.83
N PRO A 286 -36.77 -11.63 -4.84
CA PRO A 286 -37.43 -12.93 -4.84
C PRO A 286 -36.39 -14.05 -4.92
N ALA A 287 -36.83 -15.29 -4.68
CA ALA A 287 -35.97 -16.45 -4.87
C ALA A 287 -35.48 -16.56 -6.31
N GLY A 288 -34.18 -16.85 -6.48
CA GLY A 288 -33.54 -16.96 -7.79
C GLY A 288 -32.07 -16.50 -7.80
N LEU A 289 -31.43 -16.67 -8.94
CA LEU A 289 -30.06 -16.21 -9.20
C LEU A 289 -30.09 -14.76 -9.70
N PHE A 290 -29.35 -13.89 -9.04
CA PHE A 290 -29.23 -12.47 -9.41
C PHE A 290 -27.78 -12.04 -9.48
N ARG A 291 -27.42 -11.36 -10.57
CA ARG A 291 -26.16 -10.65 -10.67
C ARG A 291 -26.19 -9.43 -9.76
N ILE A 292 -25.21 -9.34 -8.85
CA ILE A 292 -25.06 -8.22 -7.91
C ILE A 292 -23.99 -7.22 -8.34
N ALA A 293 -23.05 -7.64 -9.19
CA ALA A 293 -22.06 -6.75 -9.78
C ALA A 293 -21.50 -7.35 -11.09
N GLN A 294 -20.97 -6.47 -11.96
CA GLN A 294 -20.05 -6.85 -13.02
C GLN A 294 -18.72 -6.14 -12.77
N ALA A 295 -17.66 -6.90 -12.60
CA ALA A 295 -16.31 -6.39 -12.45
C ALA A 295 -15.61 -6.37 -13.82
N GLU A 296 -14.92 -5.27 -14.13
CA GLU A 296 -14.04 -5.10 -15.30
C GLU A 296 -12.70 -4.57 -14.78
N LEU A 297 -11.61 -5.26 -15.11
CA LEU A 297 -10.25 -4.80 -14.89
C LEU A 297 -9.69 -4.34 -16.24
N SER A 298 -9.24 -3.09 -16.35
CA SER A 298 -8.48 -2.57 -17.47
C SER A 298 -7.02 -2.40 -17.06
N TYR A 299 -6.07 -2.69 -17.99
CA TYR A 299 -4.64 -2.67 -17.68
C TYR A 299 -3.77 -2.57 -18.93
N ASP A 300 -2.48 -2.30 -18.73
CA ASP A 300 -1.46 -2.27 -19.77
C ASP A 300 -0.35 -3.29 -19.46
N VAL A 301 0.22 -3.90 -20.50
CA VAL A 301 1.44 -4.72 -20.43
C VAL A 301 2.46 -4.18 -21.45
N PRO A 302 3.20 -3.12 -21.07
CA PRO A 302 4.03 -2.36 -22.01
C PRO A 302 5.14 -3.19 -22.69
N MET A 303 5.69 -4.18 -21.97
CA MET A 303 6.79 -5.02 -22.48
C MET A 303 6.41 -5.90 -23.69
N ILE A 304 5.13 -6.18 -23.85
CA ILE A 304 4.59 -6.94 -25.00
C ILE A 304 3.65 -6.09 -25.86
N GLY A 305 3.65 -4.75 -25.65
CA GLY A 305 2.92 -3.80 -26.48
C GLY A 305 1.41 -3.79 -26.28
N LEU A 306 0.88 -4.34 -25.19
CA LEU A 306 -0.54 -4.35 -24.89
C LEU A 306 -0.94 -3.10 -24.11
N THR A 307 -2.03 -2.45 -24.53
CA THR A 307 -2.55 -1.23 -23.90
C THR A 307 -4.07 -1.26 -23.83
N GLY A 308 -4.62 -0.99 -22.65
CA GLY A 308 -6.06 -0.93 -22.44
C GLY A 308 -6.76 -2.28 -22.52
N GLU A 309 -6.04 -3.37 -22.25
CA GLU A 309 -6.61 -4.72 -22.20
C GLU A 309 -7.66 -4.81 -21.10
N LYS A 310 -8.61 -5.74 -21.26
CA LYS A 310 -9.76 -5.85 -20.36
C LYS A 310 -10.10 -7.29 -20.05
N VAL A 311 -10.29 -7.58 -18.77
CA VAL A 311 -10.89 -8.83 -18.29
C VAL A 311 -12.15 -8.53 -17.50
N ARG A 312 -13.19 -9.36 -17.62
CA ARG A 312 -14.50 -9.16 -16.97
C ARG A 312 -14.94 -10.39 -16.22
N ALA A 313 -15.67 -10.16 -15.13
CA ALA A 313 -16.32 -11.20 -14.34
C ALA A 313 -17.72 -10.73 -13.93
N ASP A 314 -18.73 -11.58 -14.14
CA ASP A 314 -20.07 -11.37 -13.58
C ASP A 314 -20.16 -12.03 -12.19
N ILE A 315 -20.64 -11.28 -11.22
CA ILE A 315 -20.74 -11.71 -9.82
C ILE A 315 -22.20 -11.85 -9.47
N ALA A 316 -22.62 -13.06 -9.16
CA ALA A 316 -24.01 -13.40 -8.87
C ALA A 316 -24.15 -14.15 -7.53
N VAL A 317 -25.32 -14.01 -6.91
CA VAL A 317 -25.71 -14.71 -5.70
C VAL A 317 -27.13 -15.27 -5.86
N THR A 318 -27.42 -16.37 -5.18
CA THR A 318 -28.76 -17.00 -5.22
C THR A 318 -29.54 -16.62 -3.97
N PHE A 319 -30.75 -16.06 -4.13
CA PHE A 319 -31.66 -15.82 -3.01
C PHE A 319 -32.54 -17.02 -2.78
N ARG A 320 -32.60 -17.52 -1.51
CA ARG A 320 -33.33 -18.75 -1.11
C ARG A 320 -34.03 -18.58 0.23
N SER A 321 -35.09 -19.34 0.41
CA SER A 321 -35.79 -19.50 1.69
C SER A 321 -35.10 -20.51 2.63
N ASP A 322 -34.22 -21.37 2.11
CA ASP A 322 -33.53 -22.40 2.89
C ASP A 322 -32.50 -21.74 3.85
N ALA A 323 -32.84 -21.79 5.14
CA ALA A 323 -32.01 -21.21 6.19
C ALA A 323 -30.64 -21.90 6.34
N MET A 324 -30.56 -23.21 6.07
CA MET A 324 -29.32 -23.96 6.23
C MET A 324 -28.30 -23.60 5.17
N GLN A 325 -28.68 -23.50 3.91
CA GLN A 325 -27.78 -23.07 2.83
C GLN A 325 -27.45 -21.59 2.89
N SER A 326 -28.41 -20.76 3.26
CA SER A 326 -28.19 -19.31 3.38
C SER A 326 -27.35 -18.90 4.62
N SER A 327 -27.11 -19.83 5.57
CA SER A 327 -26.21 -19.61 6.70
C SER A 327 -24.73 -19.87 6.38
N GLN A 328 -24.43 -20.54 5.27
CA GLN A 328 -23.04 -20.84 4.88
C GLN A 328 -22.31 -19.57 4.45
N LEU A 329 -21.20 -19.30 5.12
CA LEU A 329 -20.32 -18.18 4.84
C LEU A 329 -19.01 -18.69 4.24
N ASN A 330 -18.47 -17.95 3.28
CA ASN A 330 -17.13 -18.21 2.76
C ASN A 330 -16.09 -17.81 3.83
N PRO A 331 -15.34 -18.76 4.40
CA PRO A 331 -14.42 -18.47 5.49
C PRO A 331 -13.28 -17.55 5.08
N ASP A 332 -12.81 -17.64 3.84
CA ASP A 332 -11.71 -16.79 3.34
C ASP A 332 -12.13 -15.32 3.27
N VAL A 333 -13.30 -15.05 2.69
CA VAL A 333 -13.83 -13.68 2.63
C VAL A 333 -14.11 -13.15 4.03
N MET A 334 -14.69 -13.98 4.92
CA MET A 334 -15.01 -13.56 6.29
C MET A 334 -13.77 -13.29 7.13
N ASN A 335 -12.65 -13.98 6.89
CA ASN A 335 -11.37 -13.69 7.52
C ASN A 335 -10.88 -12.27 7.15
N TYR A 336 -11.01 -11.87 5.87
CA TYR A 336 -10.71 -10.48 5.48
C TYR A 336 -11.67 -9.48 6.13
N VAL A 337 -12.96 -9.78 6.20
CA VAL A 337 -13.95 -8.93 6.88
C VAL A 337 -13.59 -8.72 8.35
N GLU A 338 -13.21 -9.77 9.07
CA GLU A 338 -12.79 -9.69 10.48
C GLU A 338 -11.54 -8.80 10.65
N LYS A 339 -10.52 -9.00 9.82
CA LYS A 339 -9.28 -8.22 9.86
C LYS A 339 -9.50 -6.75 9.52
N VAL A 340 -10.31 -6.46 8.50
CA VAL A 340 -10.69 -5.08 8.13
C VAL A 340 -11.46 -4.41 9.26
N ASN A 341 -12.39 -5.11 9.91
CA ASN A 341 -13.13 -4.58 11.04
C ASN A 341 -12.21 -4.33 12.25
N ALA A 342 -11.25 -5.22 12.51
CA ALA A 342 -10.27 -5.04 13.57
C ALA A 342 -9.39 -3.80 13.30
N HIS A 343 -8.82 -3.68 12.10
CA HIS A 343 -8.04 -2.51 11.69
C HIS A 343 -8.83 -1.21 11.87
N ARG A 344 -10.08 -1.18 11.40
CA ARG A 344 -10.96 0.01 11.49
C ARG A 344 -11.24 0.44 12.93
N LEU A 345 -11.52 -0.52 13.80
CA LEU A 345 -11.79 -0.23 15.22
C LEU A 345 -10.52 0.23 15.94
N VAL A 346 -9.38 -0.39 15.66
CA VAL A 346 -8.10 0.04 16.24
C VAL A 346 -7.73 1.43 15.75
N SER A 347 -7.86 1.72 14.45
CA SER A 347 -7.62 3.07 13.91
C SER A 347 -8.48 4.11 14.61
N LYS A 348 -9.77 3.82 14.84
CA LYS A 348 -10.67 4.72 15.59
C LYS A 348 -10.19 4.94 17.02
N VAL A 349 -9.76 3.90 17.72
CA VAL A 349 -9.18 4.01 19.08
C VAL A 349 -7.94 4.90 19.08
N LEU A 350 -7.03 4.69 18.12
CA LEU A 350 -5.80 5.48 18.02
C LEU A 350 -6.09 6.95 17.68
N ASP A 351 -7.04 7.23 16.80
CA ASP A 351 -7.44 8.61 16.45
C ASP A 351 -8.09 9.33 17.64
N GLU A 352 -8.98 8.67 18.38
CA GLU A 352 -9.54 9.20 19.63
C GLU A 352 -8.41 9.49 20.63
N TYR A 353 -7.49 8.54 20.80
CA TYR A 353 -6.36 8.68 21.72
C TYR A 353 -5.40 9.82 21.32
N LYS A 354 -5.02 9.92 20.04
CA LYS A 354 -4.18 11.01 19.53
C LYS A 354 -4.79 12.39 19.78
N ARG A 355 -6.12 12.50 19.73
CA ARG A 355 -6.86 13.77 19.89
C ARG A 355 -7.12 14.13 21.34
N THR A 356 -7.42 13.18 22.21
CA THR A 356 -7.96 13.43 23.56
C THR A 356 -7.13 12.83 24.69
N GLY A 357 -6.13 12.00 24.38
CA GLY A 357 -5.38 11.19 25.35
C GLY A 357 -6.17 10.04 25.96
N LYS A 358 -7.39 9.77 25.46
CA LYS A 358 -8.30 8.72 25.97
C LYS A 358 -9.11 8.12 24.84
N THR A 359 -9.71 6.97 25.07
CA THR A 359 -10.71 6.38 24.16
C THR A 359 -11.99 6.01 24.89
N THR A 360 -13.12 6.14 24.22
CA THR A 360 -14.42 5.61 24.65
C THR A 360 -14.80 4.34 23.88
N THR A 361 -14.06 4.04 22.83
CA THR A 361 -14.31 2.88 21.98
C THR A 361 -13.85 1.60 22.68
N ARG A 362 -14.77 0.67 22.92
CA ARG A 362 -14.46 -0.67 23.44
C ARG A 362 -14.27 -1.67 22.31
N LEU A 363 -13.23 -2.47 22.41
CA LEU A 363 -12.99 -3.56 21.46
C LEU A 363 -13.77 -4.80 21.89
N ALA A 364 -14.50 -5.40 20.95
CA ALA A 364 -15.20 -6.65 21.20
C ALA A 364 -14.19 -7.82 21.20
N PRO A 365 -14.47 -8.93 21.90
CA PRO A 365 -13.56 -10.09 22.00
C PRO A 365 -13.17 -10.71 20.65
N ASN A 366 -14.05 -10.68 19.66
CA ASN A 366 -13.78 -11.16 18.32
C ASN A 366 -12.73 -10.28 17.58
N VAL A 367 -12.66 -9.00 17.89
CA VAL A 367 -11.67 -8.08 17.32
C VAL A 367 -10.29 -8.33 17.92
N THR A 368 -10.22 -8.50 19.23
CA THR A 368 -8.93 -8.74 19.93
C THR A 368 -8.28 -10.05 19.49
N ARG A 369 -9.06 -11.06 19.10
CA ARG A 369 -8.54 -12.37 18.69
C ARG A 369 -7.63 -12.33 17.46
N VAL A 370 -7.82 -11.39 16.56
CA VAL A 370 -7.00 -11.26 15.32
C VAL A 370 -5.79 -10.35 15.51
N LEU A 371 -5.60 -9.75 16.71
CA LEU A 371 -4.49 -8.87 17.03
C LEU A 371 -3.39 -9.64 17.76
N ASP A 372 -2.13 -9.24 17.55
CA ASP A 372 -1.01 -9.79 18.33
C ASP A 372 -1.02 -9.30 19.79
N SER A 373 -0.26 -9.98 20.64
CA SER A 373 -0.21 -9.71 22.09
C SER A 373 0.31 -8.30 22.44
N GLU A 374 1.26 -7.75 21.67
CA GLU A 374 1.78 -6.40 21.88
C GLU A 374 0.69 -5.34 21.58
N THR A 375 -0.03 -5.52 20.48
CA THR A 375 -1.16 -4.65 20.11
C THR A 375 -2.29 -4.74 21.14
N GLN A 376 -2.64 -5.95 21.61
CA GLN A 376 -3.67 -6.14 22.63
C GLN A 376 -3.31 -5.44 23.94
N ALA A 377 -2.08 -5.64 24.43
CA ALA A 377 -1.60 -5.04 25.67
C ALA A 377 -1.62 -3.50 25.61
N ALA A 378 -1.18 -2.90 24.52
CA ALA A 378 -1.19 -1.46 24.34
C ALA A 378 -2.61 -0.87 24.27
N LEU A 379 -3.54 -1.56 23.61
CA LEU A 379 -4.95 -1.14 23.56
C LEU A 379 -5.63 -1.26 24.92
N GLU A 380 -5.26 -2.25 25.71
CA GLU A 380 -5.71 -2.39 27.09
C GLU A 380 -5.22 -1.23 27.97
N GLN A 381 -3.95 -0.84 27.86
CA GLN A 381 -3.39 0.34 28.55
C GLN A 381 -4.18 1.61 28.19
N ILE A 382 -4.46 1.85 26.89
CA ILE A 382 -5.28 2.99 26.45
C ILE A 382 -6.68 2.93 27.09
N SER A 383 -7.31 1.76 27.11
CA SER A 383 -8.66 1.57 27.68
C SER A 383 -8.73 1.82 29.17
N GLN A 384 -7.63 1.57 29.90
CA GLN A 384 -7.45 1.85 31.33
C GLN A 384 -7.05 3.31 31.60
N GLY A 385 -6.95 4.15 30.57
CA GLY A 385 -6.55 5.56 30.68
C GLY A 385 -5.04 5.77 30.90
N GLN A 386 -4.23 4.75 30.66
CA GLN A 386 -2.77 4.85 30.73
C GLN A 386 -2.22 5.48 29.43
N GLN A 387 -1.10 6.17 29.57
CA GLN A 387 -0.43 6.76 28.41
C GLN A 387 0.50 5.74 27.74
N ILE A 388 0.46 5.70 26.42
CA ILE A 388 1.41 4.94 25.59
C ILE A 388 2.29 5.92 24.80
N SER A 389 3.48 5.48 24.41
CA SER A 389 4.41 6.30 23.63
C SER A 389 3.92 6.52 22.18
N GLN A 390 4.40 7.59 21.54
CA GLN A 390 4.14 7.83 20.11
C GLN A 390 4.66 6.69 19.23
N GLU A 391 5.77 6.07 19.62
CA GLU A 391 6.29 4.89 18.95
C GLU A 391 5.31 3.72 18.99
N GLN A 392 4.75 3.42 20.17
CA GLN A 392 3.73 2.37 20.30
C GLN A 392 2.51 2.64 19.43
N VAL A 393 2.03 3.89 19.37
CA VAL A 393 0.92 4.28 18.50
C VAL A 393 1.22 3.95 17.03
N LYS A 394 2.42 4.29 16.53
CA LYS A 394 2.85 4.00 15.15
C LYS A 394 3.01 2.50 14.89
N VAL A 395 3.59 1.77 15.84
CA VAL A 395 3.73 0.30 15.76
C VAL A 395 2.37 -0.37 15.61
N ILE A 396 1.40 0.00 16.44
CA ILE A 396 0.03 -0.56 16.40
C ILE A 396 -0.64 -0.24 15.06
N GLY A 397 -0.56 1.02 14.61
CA GLY A 397 -1.11 1.43 13.32
C GLY A 397 -0.54 0.61 12.16
N ASN A 398 0.79 0.51 12.07
CA ASN A 398 1.48 -0.26 11.04
C ASN A 398 1.13 -1.76 11.09
N LYS A 399 1.14 -2.38 12.29
CA LYS A 399 0.78 -3.79 12.45
C LYS A 399 -0.65 -4.10 12.01
N THR A 400 -1.60 -3.25 12.36
CA THR A 400 -3.00 -3.48 11.99
C THR A 400 -3.26 -3.30 10.48
N ARG A 401 -2.52 -2.44 9.79
CA ARG A 401 -2.55 -2.33 8.33
C ARG A 401 -2.05 -3.62 7.66
N LYS A 402 -1.11 -4.32 8.29
CA LYS A 402 -0.47 -5.54 7.78
C LYS A 402 -1.18 -6.84 8.19
N LEU A 403 -2.34 -6.78 8.88
CA LEU A 403 -3.07 -7.97 9.34
C LEU A 403 -3.44 -8.98 8.23
N THR A 404 -3.56 -8.51 7.01
CA THR A 404 -3.94 -9.33 5.86
C THR A 404 -2.75 -9.82 5.04
N GLN A 405 -1.54 -9.30 5.29
CA GLN A 405 -0.35 -9.80 4.59
C GLN A 405 -0.21 -11.31 4.82
N ARG A 406 0.01 -12.03 3.74
CA ARG A 406 0.41 -13.44 3.83
C ARG A 406 1.75 -13.44 4.55
N LEU A 407 1.82 -14.08 5.72
CA LEU A 407 3.10 -14.40 6.32
C LEU A 407 3.79 -15.31 5.30
N ASP A 408 4.90 -14.86 4.73
CA ASP A 408 5.75 -15.71 3.91
C ASP A 408 6.07 -16.94 4.75
N TYR A 409 5.51 -18.09 4.38
CA TYR A 409 6.01 -19.36 4.87
C TYR A 409 7.42 -19.48 4.30
N PRO A 410 8.46 -19.58 5.12
CA PRO A 410 9.77 -19.95 4.61
C PRO A 410 9.62 -21.34 3.99
N GLY A 411 9.73 -21.40 2.64
CA GLY A 411 9.86 -22.64 1.90
C GLY A 411 11.20 -23.30 2.14
#